data_78d498466fc900f55313091f28eb5ac0
#
_entry.id   78d498466fc900f55313091f28eb5ac0
#
_cell.length_a   1.000
_cell.length_b   1.000
_cell.length_c   1.000
_cell.angle_alpha   90.00
_cell.angle_beta   90.00
_cell.angle_gamma   90.00
#
_symmetry.space_group_name_H-M   'P 1'
#
loop_
_entity.id
_entity.type
_entity.pdbx_description
1 polymer ?
#
loop_
_entity_poly.entity_id
_entity_poly.type
_entity_poly.pdbx_seq_one_letter_code
_entity_poly.pdbx_strand_id
1 'polypeptide(L)'
;MAELFGFEIKRKDQEKEEAKRLSFVAPDSDDGLGYVVNAGGHFGQYVDMEGDKAKTEIQQIVKYRNLAMQPECDAAIEDIVNESIVADENSAPVDINMDDLDQSDKIKKLIKEEFEYVVKMLNMNWQGHDIFRRWYIDGRLYFHKIIDEKNPKAGIIELRNIDPTKIRKIREVKEERDPITGTKMIKGVKEYYLFQNNTMSKSSQGLKISKDAICYVTSGVLDPGRKRVLSYLDKAMKTVNQLRMLEDSLVIYRLARAPERRIFYIDVGNLPKGKAEEYLRNIMTKYRNKLVYNASTGEM
;
A
#
# COMPACT_ATOMS: atom_id res chain seq x y z
N MET A 1 -22.64 -17.22 31.57
CA MET A 1 -23.11 -18.63 31.67
C MET A 1 -23.87 -18.77 32.94
N ALA A 2 -25.08 -19.22 32.90
CA ALA A 2 -25.88 -19.47 34.10
C ALA A 2 -25.98 -20.98 34.27
N GLU A 3 -25.40 -21.51 35.34
CA GLU A 3 -25.56 -22.89 35.75
C GLU A 3 -26.74 -22.99 36.70
N LEU A 4 -27.70 -23.85 36.40
CA LEU A 4 -28.81 -24.16 37.28
C LEU A 4 -28.84 -25.69 37.50
N PHE A 5 -28.66 -26.14 38.75
CA PHE A 5 -28.67 -27.56 39.16
C PHE A 5 -27.67 -28.46 38.43
N GLY A 6 -26.47 -27.95 38.09
CA GLY A 6 -25.43 -28.76 37.43
C GLY A 6 -25.63 -28.95 35.91
N PHE A 7 -26.60 -28.25 35.33
CA PHE A 7 -26.79 -28.22 33.86
C PHE A 7 -26.39 -26.88 33.29
N GLU A 8 -25.49 -26.87 32.29
CA GLU A 8 -25.19 -25.69 31.49
C GLU A 8 -26.42 -25.33 30.63
N ILE A 9 -27.05 -24.21 30.91
CA ILE A 9 -28.08 -23.66 30.04
C ILE A 9 -27.39 -22.89 28.93
N LYS A 10 -27.10 -23.57 27.82
CA LYS A 10 -26.74 -22.91 26.58
C LYS A 10 -27.99 -22.28 25.96
N ARG A 11 -27.98 -20.97 25.75
CA ARG A 11 -29.03 -20.30 24.97
C ARG A 11 -28.98 -20.85 23.54
N LYS A 12 -29.98 -21.66 23.21
CA LYS A 12 -30.16 -22.35 21.92
C LYS A 12 -30.37 -21.38 20.73
N ASP A 13 -30.54 -20.09 21.00
CA ASP A 13 -30.91 -19.10 20.01
C ASP A 13 -29.70 -18.50 19.27
N GLN A 14 -28.52 -18.46 19.89
CA GLN A 14 -27.33 -17.95 19.23
C GLN A 14 -26.72 -18.93 18.23
N GLU A 15 -26.74 -20.24 18.47
CA GLU A 15 -26.26 -21.23 17.50
C GLU A 15 -27.19 -21.39 16.28
N LYS A 16 -28.48 -21.06 16.40
CA LYS A 16 -29.43 -21.14 15.29
C LYS A 16 -29.41 -19.97 14.33
N GLU A 17 -28.93 -18.79 14.74
CA GLU A 17 -28.83 -17.64 13.86
C GLU A 17 -27.60 -17.68 12.94
N GLU A 18 -26.48 -18.22 13.41
CA GLU A 18 -25.30 -18.37 12.59
C GLU A 18 -25.42 -19.49 11.52
N ALA A 19 -26.22 -20.51 11.78
CA ALA A 19 -26.38 -21.67 10.89
C ALA A 19 -27.24 -21.41 9.63
N LYS A 20 -27.91 -20.26 9.51
CA LYS A 20 -28.96 -20.06 8.51
C LYS A 20 -28.73 -18.97 7.47
N ARG A 21 -27.54 -18.38 7.37
CA ARG A 21 -27.29 -17.37 6.34
C ARG A 21 -26.37 -17.90 5.26
N LEU A 22 -26.82 -18.95 4.55
CA LEU A 22 -26.17 -19.37 3.32
C LEU A 22 -26.52 -18.35 2.23
N SER A 23 -25.51 -17.65 1.72
CA SER A 23 -25.63 -16.71 0.60
C SER A 23 -24.69 -17.16 -0.52
N PHE A 24 -25.08 -16.91 -1.75
CA PHE A 24 -24.20 -17.05 -2.91
C PHE A 24 -23.22 -15.88 -3.03
N VAL A 25 -23.37 -14.83 -2.22
CA VAL A 25 -22.51 -13.65 -2.16
C VAL A 25 -21.62 -13.74 -0.93
N ALA A 26 -20.30 -13.59 -1.10
CA ALA A 26 -19.37 -13.50 0.03
C ALA A 26 -19.66 -12.23 0.85
N PRO A 27 -19.67 -12.32 2.20
CA PRO A 27 -19.83 -11.14 3.04
C PRO A 27 -18.75 -10.13 2.71
N ASP A 28 -19.12 -8.85 2.68
CA ASP A 28 -18.16 -7.77 2.45
C ASP A 28 -17.08 -7.77 3.54
N SER A 29 -15.88 -7.36 3.15
CA SER A 29 -14.77 -7.17 4.09
C SER A 29 -14.73 -5.69 4.46
N ASP A 30 -14.81 -5.37 5.74
CA ASP A 30 -14.76 -3.99 6.24
C ASP A 30 -13.42 -3.31 5.90
N ASP A 31 -12.37 -4.11 5.78
CA ASP A 31 -10.99 -3.64 5.54
C ASP A 31 -10.64 -3.50 4.04
N GLY A 32 -11.61 -3.68 3.12
CA GLY A 32 -11.33 -3.71 1.68
C GLY A 32 -10.24 -4.71 1.33
N LEU A 33 -10.59 -5.93 1.17
CA LEU A 33 -9.90 -7.01 0.52
C LEU A 33 -8.99 -7.97 1.19
N GLY A 34 -9.32 -9.15 0.92
CA GLY A 34 -8.41 -10.26 0.75
C GLY A 34 -8.50 -10.81 -0.68
N TYR A 35 -7.46 -11.42 -1.21
CA TYR A 35 -7.55 -12.25 -2.39
C TYR A 35 -8.56 -13.37 -2.14
N VAL A 36 -9.64 -13.38 -2.92
CA VAL A 36 -10.65 -14.44 -2.85
C VAL A 36 -10.08 -15.64 -3.62
N VAL A 37 -9.81 -16.72 -2.88
CA VAL A 37 -9.41 -18.01 -3.43
C VAL A 37 -10.55 -18.99 -3.18
N ASN A 38 -11.07 -19.59 -4.26
CA ASN A 38 -12.08 -20.63 -4.13
C ASN A 38 -11.44 -21.93 -3.63
N ALA A 39 -11.92 -22.43 -2.49
CA ALA A 39 -11.50 -23.69 -1.92
C ALA A 39 -12.15 -24.88 -2.65
N GLY A 40 -11.77 -25.12 -3.89
CA GLY A 40 -12.36 -26.20 -4.68
C GLY A 40 -11.34 -26.84 -5.63
N GLY A 41 -10.56 -27.79 -5.13
CA GLY A 41 -9.67 -28.59 -5.98
C GLY A 41 -9.06 -29.75 -5.21
N HIS A 42 -8.97 -30.91 -5.88
CA HIS A 42 -8.46 -32.17 -5.34
C HIS A 42 -6.95 -32.15 -5.03
N PHE A 43 -6.25 -31.12 -5.50
CA PHE A 43 -4.84 -30.83 -5.24
C PHE A 43 -4.75 -29.56 -4.41
N GLY A 44 -4.06 -29.61 -3.28
CA GLY A 44 -3.92 -28.53 -2.29
C GLY A 44 -3.80 -27.13 -2.91
N GLN A 45 -4.43 -26.16 -2.29
CA GLN A 45 -4.55 -24.81 -2.81
C GLN A 45 -3.19 -24.18 -3.10
N TYR A 46 -2.94 -23.98 -4.38
CA TYR A 46 -1.84 -23.17 -4.86
C TYR A 46 -2.30 -21.70 -4.88
N VAL A 47 -1.80 -20.92 -3.95
CA VAL A 47 -1.99 -19.47 -3.99
C VAL A 47 -0.87 -18.88 -4.82
N ASP A 48 -1.19 -18.48 -6.04
CA ASP A 48 -0.24 -17.82 -6.92
C ASP A 48 0.07 -16.42 -6.40
N MET A 49 1.19 -16.29 -5.69
CA MET A 49 1.70 -15.01 -5.21
C MET A 49 2.29 -14.15 -6.33
N GLU A 50 2.59 -14.76 -7.47
CA GLU A 50 3.11 -14.09 -8.66
C GLU A 50 2.00 -13.76 -9.67
N GLY A 51 0.73 -14.07 -9.38
CA GLY A 51 -0.40 -13.75 -10.24
C GLY A 51 -0.48 -12.25 -10.57
N ASP A 52 -0.98 -11.92 -11.74
CA ASP A 52 -1.02 -10.54 -12.26
C ASP A 52 -1.64 -9.53 -11.29
N LYS A 53 -2.64 -9.95 -10.50
CA LYS A 53 -3.26 -9.08 -9.48
C LYS A 53 -2.31 -8.78 -8.32
N ALA A 54 -1.50 -9.74 -7.95
CA ALA A 54 -0.52 -9.65 -6.90
C ALA A 54 0.63 -8.71 -7.29
N LYS A 55 1.15 -8.88 -8.48
CA LYS A 55 2.17 -7.98 -9.06
C LYS A 55 1.65 -6.56 -9.18
N THR A 56 0.39 -6.39 -9.55
CA THR A 56 -0.23 -5.07 -9.67
C THR A 56 -0.26 -4.31 -8.34
N GLU A 57 -0.54 -4.99 -7.23
CA GLU A 57 -0.59 -4.35 -5.91
C GLU A 57 0.80 -3.93 -5.40
N ILE A 58 1.79 -4.81 -5.51
CA ILE A 58 3.18 -4.46 -5.20
C ILE A 58 3.66 -3.31 -6.09
N GLN A 59 3.39 -3.39 -7.39
CA GLN A 59 3.76 -2.34 -8.33
C GLN A 59 3.11 -1.00 -8.00
N GLN A 60 1.86 -1.01 -7.50
CA GLN A 60 1.21 0.22 -7.04
C GLN A 60 1.93 0.81 -5.83
N ILE A 61 2.25 0.00 -4.82
CA ILE A 61 3.00 0.47 -3.64
C ILE A 61 4.35 1.06 -4.07
N VAL A 62 5.08 0.37 -4.95
CA VAL A 62 6.36 0.88 -5.48
C VAL A 62 6.16 2.21 -6.23
N LYS A 63 5.09 2.35 -7.02
CA LYS A 63 4.77 3.61 -7.69
C LYS A 63 4.48 4.73 -6.71
N TYR A 64 3.74 4.46 -5.61
CA TYR A 64 3.49 5.46 -4.57
C TYR A 64 4.78 5.90 -3.87
N ARG A 65 5.67 4.95 -3.56
CA ARG A 65 6.98 5.25 -2.96
C ARG A 65 7.85 6.08 -3.91
N ASN A 66 7.87 5.75 -5.21
CA ASN A 66 8.58 6.53 -6.22
C ASN A 66 7.98 7.94 -6.39
N LEU A 67 6.66 8.06 -6.29
CA LEU A 67 5.97 9.36 -6.33
C LEU A 67 6.32 10.22 -5.11
N ALA A 68 6.36 9.61 -3.93
CA ALA A 68 6.73 10.27 -2.68
C ALA A 68 8.18 10.78 -2.65
N MET A 69 9.05 10.27 -3.52
CA MET A 69 10.44 10.75 -3.68
C MET A 69 10.54 12.00 -4.56
N GLN A 70 9.45 12.43 -5.22
CA GLN A 70 9.47 13.67 -5.99
C GLN A 70 9.48 14.87 -5.03
N PRO A 71 10.31 15.89 -5.26
CA PRO A 71 10.50 17.01 -4.32
C PRO A 71 9.20 17.68 -3.91
N GLU A 72 8.29 17.93 -4.85
CA GLU A 72 7.02 18.59 -4.60
C GLU A 72 6.08 17.72 -3.74
N CYS A 73 6.06 16.42 -4.00
CA CYS A 73 5.28 15.46 -3.22
C CYS A 73 5.88 15.25 -1.84
N ASP A 74 7.21 15.16 -1.77
CA ASP A 74 7.93 14.94 -0.52
C ASP A 74 7.71 16.10 0.44
N ALA A 75 7.86 17.34 -0.02
CA ALA A 75 7.59 18.55 0.76
C ALA A 75 6.13 18.58 1.27
N ALA A 76 5.16 18.30 0.40
CA ALA A 76 3.76 18.28 0.80
C ALA A 76 3.44 17.15 1.81
N ILE A 77 4.06 15.97 1.66
CA ILE A 77 3.91 14.88 2.62
C ILE A 77 4.53 15.26 3.96
N GLU A 78 5.71 15.88 3.95
CA GLU A 78 6.41 16.31 5.15
C GLU A 78 5.59 17.35 5.92
N ASP A 79 5.00 18.32 5.23
CA ASP A 79 4.10 19.30 5.84
C ASP A 79 2.89 18.60 6.51
N ILE A 80 2.24 17.67 5.81
CA ILE A 80 1.09 16.93 6.35
C ILE A 80 1.49 16.09 7.57
N VAL A 81 2.64 15.43 7.53
CA VAL A 81 3.13 14.61 8.63
C VAL A 81 3.49 15.46 9.84
N ASN A 82 4.16 16.59 9.63
CA ASN A 82 4.54 17.53 10.68
C ASN A 82 3.32 18.17 11.36
N GLU A 83 2.26 18.46 10.59
CA GLU A 83 1.01 18.98 11.15
C GLU A 83 0.20 17.90 11.91
N SER A 84 0.31 16.64 11.48
CA SER A 84 -0.44 15.52 12.08
C SER A 84 0.21 14.96 13.33
N ILE A 85 1.54 14.87 13.35
CA ILE A 85 2.32 14.28 14.44
C ILE A 85 3.17 15.40 15.06
N VAL A 86 2.55 16.13 15.97
CA VAL A 86 3.24 17.20 16.70
C VAL A 86 3.83 16.63 17.98
N ALA A 87 5.14 16.67 18.11
CA ALA A 87 5.82 16.35 19.35
C ALA A 87 6.08 17.65 20.12
N ASP A 88 5.40 17.83 21.25
CA ASP A 88 5.66 18.93 22.19
C ASP A 88 6.33 18.36 23.45
N GLU A 89 7.16 19.18 24.12
CA GLU A 89 7.87 18.75 25.34
C GLU A 89 6.92 18.28 26.46
N ASN A 90 5.67 18.77 26.46
CA ASN A 90 4.68 18.54 27.52
C ASN A 90 3.51 17.63 27.10
N SER A 91 3.39 17.27 25.83
CA SER A 91 2.27 16.46 25.34
C SER A 91 2.75 15.29 24.48
N ALA A 92 2.11 14.13 24.65
CA ALA A 92 2.33 13.01 23.77
C ALA A 92 1.75 13.33 22.37
N PRO A 93 2.37 12.85 21.27
CA PRO A 93 1.88 13.09 19.91
C PRO A 93 0.50 12.51 19.64
N VAL A 94 0.06 11.57 20.48
CA VAL A 94 -1.26 10.95 20.41
C VAL A 94 -1.82 10.83 21.82
N ASP A 95 -3.03 11.29 22.02
CA ASP A 95 -3.77 11.18 23.29
C ASP A 95 -5.16 10.61 23.06
N ILE A 96 -5.77 10.04 24.09
CA ILE A 96 -7.11 9.47 24.05
C ILE A 96 -8.10 10.39 24.76
N ASN A 97 -9.12 10.84 24.03
CA ASN A 97 -10.25 11.55 24.61
C ASN A 97 -11.32 10.55 25.07
N MET A 98 -11.70 10.61 26.33
CA MET A 98 -12.69 9.74 26.95
C MET A 98 -13.89 10.51 27.54
N ASP A 99 -14.08 11.77 27.12
CA ASP A 99 -15.13 12.63 27.68
C ASP A 99 -16.53 12.07 27.38
N ASP A 100 -16.73 11.52 26.19
CA ASP A 100 -18.00 10.95 25.74
C ASP A 100 -18.23 9.49 26.17
N LEU A 101 -17.32 8.90 26.96
CA LEU A 101 -17.43 7.52 27.41
C LEU A 101 -18.21 7.40 28.70
N ASP A 102 -19.43 6.84 28.67
CA ASP A 102 -20.28 6.58 29.81
C ASP A 102 -19.82 5.34 30.62
N GLN A 103 -18.62 5.41 31.18
CA GLN A 103 -18.06 4.34 32.01
C GLN A 103 -17.52 4.90 33.35
N SER A 104 -17.38 3.99 34.32
CA SER A 104 -16.80 4.38 35.61
C SER A 104 -15.36 4.86 35.48
N ASP A 105 -14.93 5.77 36.37
CA ASP A 105 -13.57 6.33 36.39
C ASP A 105 -12.47 5.26 36.47
N LYS A 106 -12.78 4.12 37.13
CA LYS A 106 -11.85 2.99 37.20
C LYS A 106 -11.60 2.35 35.84
N ILE A 107 -12.66 2.23 35.02
CA ILE A 107 -12.54 1.67 33.66
C ILE A 107 -11.81 2.67 32.75
N LYS A 108 -12.14 3.96 32.83
CA LYS A 108 -11.45 5.02 32.08
C LYS A 108 -9.94 5.02 32.39
N LYS A 109 -9.58 4.90 33.66
CA LYS A 109 -8.17 4.82 34.07
C LYS A 109 -7.45 3.61 33.49
N LEU A 110 -8.09 2.44 33.53
CA LEU A 110 -7.53 1.21 32.96
C LEU A 110 -7.31 1.33 31.44
N ILE A 111 -8.30 1.91 30.73
CA ILE A 111 -8.20 2.13 29.27
C ILE A 111 -7.02 3.07 28.96
N LYS A 112 -6.85 4.12 29.77
CA LYS A 112 -5.74 5.07 29.60
C LYS A 112 -4.38 4.41 29.83
N GLU A 113 -4.25 3.59 30.87
CA GLU A 113 -3.02 2.85 31.18
C GLU A 113 -2.65 1.88 30.04
N GLU A 114 -3.63 1.13 29.51
CA GLU A 114 -3.40 0.23 28.37
C GLU A 114 -3.08 0.99 27.08
N PHE A 115 -3.71 2.13 26.83
CA PHE A 115 -3.40 2.98 25.69
C PHE A 115 -1.98 3.53 25.77
N GLU A 116 -1.56 4.07 26.91
CA GLU A 116 -0.20 4.56 27.13
C GLU A 116 0.84 3.44 26.93
N TYR A 117 0.51 2.20 27.34
CA TYR A 117 1.34 1.03 27.09
C TYR A 117 1.53 0.75 25.61
N VAL A 118 0.46 0.81 24.81
CA VAL A 118 0.53 0.62 23.35
C VAL A 118 1.32 1.74 22.67
N VAL A 119 1.09 2.99 23.06
CA VAL A 119 1.83 4.16 22.54
C VAL A 119 3.32 4.04 22.82
N LYS A 120 3.69 3.59 24.02
CA LYS A 120 5.07 3.33 24.41
C LYS A 120 5.69 2.17 23.62
N MET A 121 4.93 1.09 23.40
CA MET A 121 5.36 -0.07 22.62
C MET A 121 5.63 0.30 21.15
N LEU A 122 4.81 1.17 20.56
CA LEU A 122 5.00 1.73 19.22
C LEU A 122 6.13 2.77 19.17
N ASN A 123 6.62 3.21 20.33
CA ASN A 123 7.60 4.29 20.44
C ASN A 123 7.18 5.55 19.65
N MET A 124 5.91 5.95 19.82
CA MET A 124 5.29 7.00 19.00
C MET A 124 6.02 8.34 19.07
N ASN A 125 6.69 8.64 20.18
CA ASN A 125 7.45 9.89 20.33
C ASN A 125 8.62 9.99 19.34
N TRP A 126 9.24 8.87 18.95
CA TRP A 126 10.38 8.82 18.04
C TRP A 126 10.03 8.31 16.65
N GLN A 127 9.15 7.32 16.60
CA GLN A 127 8.81 6.65 15.34
C GLN A 127 7.46 7.09 14.76
N GLY A 128 6.69 7.88 15.50
CA GLY A 128 5.35 8.30 15.08
C GLY A 128 5.34 8.98 13.73
N HIS A 129 6.28 9.88 13.49
CA HIS A 129 6.46 10.56 12.20
C HIS A 129 6.69 9.57 11.05
N ASP A 130 7.63 8.61 11.22
CA ASP A 130 7.94 7.61 10.20
C ASP A 130 6.78 6.62 9.98
N ILE A 131 6.11 6.19 11.06
CA ILE A 131 4.94 5.31 10.99
C ILE A 131 3.81 5.99 10.21
N PHE A 132 3.50 7.25 10.53
CA PHE A 132 2.45 8.00 9.85
C PHE A 132 2.81 8.27 8.38
N ARG A 133 4.06 8.67 8.10
CA ARG A 133 4.56 8.87 6.74
C ARG A 133 4.41 7.60 5.89
N ARG A 134 4.82 6.44 6.42
CA ARG A 134 4.66 5.15 5.72
C ARG A 134 3.20 4.81 5.47
N TRP A 135 2.35 5.03 6.46
CA TRP A 135 0.91 4.80 6.31
C TRP A 135 0.30 5.70 5.24
N TYR A 136 0.68 6.96 5.20
CA TYR A 136 0.21 7.92 4.21
C TYR A 136 0.64 7.54 2.79
N ILE A 137 1.90 7.13 2.61
CA ILE A 137 2.48 6.74 1.32
C ILE A 137 1.95 5.38 0.85
N ASP A 138 2.03 4.34 1.68
CA ASP A 138 1.69 2.97 1.27
C ASP A 138 0.18 2.71 1.34
N GLY A 139 -0.58 3.54 2.08
CA GLY A 139 -2.01 3.39 2.32
C GLY A 139 -2.36 2.24 3.26
N ARG A 140 -1.36 1.57 3.83
CA ARG A 140 -1.54 0.42 4.72
C ARG A 140 -0.32 0.16 5.58
N LEU A 141 -0.57 -0.35 6.80
CA LEU A 141 0.48 -0.82 7.71
C LEU A 141 0.15 -2.21 8.22
N TYR A 142 1.17 -2.99 8.47
CA TYR A 142 1.09 -4.31 9.08
C TYR A 142 2.04 -4.39 10.25
N PHE A 143 1.52 -4.81 11.40
CA PHE A 143 2.33 -5.09 12.58
C PHE A 143 2.10 -6.52 13.03
N HIS A 144 3.19 -7.25 13.23
CA HIS A 144 3.15 -8.56 13.86
C HIS A 144 3.11 -8.40 15.38
N LYS A 145 2.07 -8.95 15.98
CA LYS A 145 1.89 -8.97 17.44
C LYS A 145 2.68 -10.14 18.03
N ILE A 146 3.70 -9.85 18.80
CA ILE A 146 4.50 -10.87 19.49
C ILE A 146 3.98 -11.03 20.90
N ILE A 147 3.62 -12.25 21.24
CA ILE A 147 3.06 -12.65 22.53
C ILE A 147 3.97 -13.72 23.14
N ASP A 148 4.13 -13.73 24.47
CA ASP A 148 4.83 -14.81 25.16
C ASP A 148 3.98 -16.08 25.17
N GLU A 149 4.45 -17.12 24.51
CA GLU A 149 3.77 -18.42 24.49
C GLU A 149 3.66 -19.06 25.87
N LYS A 150 4.62 -18.76 26.77
CA LYS A 150 4.63 -19.30 28.15
C LYS A 150 3.65 -18.57 29.06
N ASN A 151 3.44 -17.28 28.82
CA ASN A 151 2.54 -16.46 29.62
C ASN A 151 1.64 -15.58 28.73
N PRO A 152 0.64 -16.15 28.05
CA PRO A 152 -0.25 -15.40 27.15
C PRO A 152 -1.02 -14.27 27.85
N LYS A 153 -1.18 -14.34 29.17
CA LYS A 153 -1.86 -13.32 29.97
C LYS A 153 -1.06 -12.02 30.09
N ALA A 154 0.22 -12.03 29.80
CA ALA A 154 1.05 -10.83 29.79
C ALA A 154 0.70 -9.87 28.64
N GLY A 155 -0.11 -10.33 27.67
CA GLY A 155 -0.53 -9.52 26.51
C GLY A 155 0.52 -9.46 25.41
N ILE A 156 0.52 -8.36 24.67
CA ILE A 156 1.46 -8.13 23.56
C ILE A 156 2.76 -7.57 24.13
N ILE A 157 3.89 -8.21 23.79
CA ILE A 157 5.21 -7.76 24.25
C ILE A 157 5.84 -6.79 23.27
N GLU A 158 5.65 -7.03 21.96
CA GLU A 158 6.31 -6.26 20.91
C GLU A 158 5.42 -6.18 19.67
N LEU A 159 5.49 -5.04 18.97
CA LEU A 159 4.86 -4.84 17.66
C LEU A 159 5.95 -4.65 16.61
N ARG A 160 6.09 -5.61 15.70
CA ARG A 160 7.05 -5.53 14.59
C ARG A 160 6.40 -5.10 13.31
N ASN A 161 6.91 -4.04 12.72
CA ASN A 161 6.45 -3.57 11.41
C ASN A 161 6.84 -4.58 10.32
N ILE A 162 5.91 -4.84 9.41
CA ILE A 162 6.10 -5.70 8.23
C ILE A 162 5.91 -4.84 6.98
N ASP A 163 6.87 -4.96 6.03
CA ASP A 163 6.75 -4.27 4.74
C ASP A 163 5.49 -4.76 3.98
N PRO A 164 4.58 -3.86 3.59
CA PRO A 164 3.37 -4.20 2.84
C PRO A 164 3.62 -4.94 1.52
N THR A 165 4.84 -4.84 0.96
CA THR A 165 5.22 -5.59 -0.25
C THR A 165 5.44 -7.08 -0.01
N LYS A 166 5.69 -7.48 1.25
CA LYS A 166 6.02 -8.86 1.63
C LYS A 166 4.85 -9.63 2.24
N ILE A 167 3.76 -8.97 2.61
CA ILE A 167 2.62 -9.59 3.28
C ILE A 167 1.33 -9.33 2.50
N ARG A 168 0.42 -10.29 2.54
CA ARG A 168 -0.89 -10.19 1.90
C ARG A 168 -1.98 -10.84 2.72
N LYS A 169 -3.15 -10.23 2.73
CA LYS A 169 -4.36 -10.80 3.28
C LYS A 169 -5.01 -11.71 2.24
N ILE A 170 -5.25 -12.96 2.60
CA ILE A 170 -5.91 -13.96 1.75
C ILE A 170 -7.23 -14.33 2.37
N ARG A 171 -8.25 -14.35 1.53
CA ARG A 171 -9.61 -14.72 1.89
C ARG A 171 -10.00 -15.97 1.13
N GLU A 172 -10.08 -17.08 1.82
CA GLU A 172 -10.46 -18.36 1.29
C GLU A 172 -11.96 -18.56 1.44
N VAL A 173 -12.69 -18.58 0.34
CA VAL A 173 -14.13 -18.81 0.31
C VAL A 173 -14.39 -20.28 0.03
N LYS A 174 -15.07 -20.95 0.96
CA LYS A 174 -15.54 -22.34 0.78
C LYS A 174 -16.93 -22.32 0.16
N GLU A 175 -16.99 -22.79 -1.09
CA GLU A 175 -18.25 -22.97 -1.81
C GLU A 175 -18.72 -24.43 -1.66
N GLU A 176 -19.98 -24.64 -1.38
CA GLU A 176 -20.64 -25.92 -1.39
C GLU A 176 -21.80 -25.88 -2.38
N ARG A 177 -21.95 -26.92 -3.21
CA ARG A 177 -23.09 -27.03 -4.11
C ARG A 177 -24.28 -27.57 -3.33
N ASP A 178 -25.39 -26.86 -3.37
CA ASP A 178 -26.65 -27.35 -2.87
C ASP A 178 -27.10 -28.55 -3.71
N PRO A 179 -27.31 -29.73 -3.10
CA PRO A 179 -27.68 -30.93 -3.83
C PRO A 179 -29.04 -30.84 -4.51
N ILE A 180 -29.90 -29.91 -4.09
CA ILE A 180 -31.28 -29.77 -4.60
C ILE A 180 -31.32 -28.77 -5.76
N THR A 181 -30.70 -27.59 -5.59
CA THR A 181 -30.78 -26.49 -6.56
C THR A 181 -29.58 -26.45 -7.50
N GLY A 182 -28.50 -27.17 -7.19
CA GLY A 182 -27.23 -27.12 -7.94
C GLY A 182 -26.48 -25.79 -7.79
N THR A 183 -27.04 -24.84 -7.05
CA THR A 183 -26.47 -23.50 -6.86
C THR A 183 -25.26 -23.58 -5.92
N LYS A 184 -24.23 -22.81 -6.22
CA LYS A 184 -23.06 -22.68 -5.33
C LYS A 184 -23.38 -21.72 -4.19
N MET A 185 -23.33 -22.23 -2.98
CA MET A 185 -23.56 -21.47 -1.75
C MET A 185 -22.25 -21.35 -0.96
N ILE A 186 -22.02 -20.22 -0.35
CA ILE A 186 -20.84 -19.97 0.48
C ILE A 186 -21.11 -20.51 1.89
N LYS A 187 -20.33 -21.52 2.28
CA LYS A 187 -20.42 -22.17 3.60
C LYS A 187 -19.58 -21.46 4.66
N GLY A 188 -18.50 -20.83 4.26
CA GLY A 188 -17.62 -20.13 5.19
C GLY A 188 -16.50 -19.38 4.49
N VAL A 189 -15.99 -18.38 5.18
CA VAL A 189 -14.85 -17.58 4.74
C VAL A 189 -13.74 -17.71 5.78
N LYS A 190 -12.56 -18.12 5.35
CA LYS A 190 -11.36 -18.15 6.18
C LYS A 190 -10.43 -17.05 5.75
N GLU A 191 -10.01 -16.21 6.68
CA GLU A 191 -9.04 -15.13 6.44
C GLU A 191 -7.71 -15.47 7.11
N TYR A 192 -6.62 -15.29 6.39
CA TYR A 192 -5.26 -15.45 6.89
C TYR A 192 -4.31 -14.54 6.13
N TYR A 193 -3.13 -14.31 6.68
CA TYR A 193 -2.06 -13.59 6.01
C TYR A 193 -1.03 -14.56 5.46
N LEU A 194 -0.49 -14.21 4.31
CA LEU A 194 0.62 -14.93 3.69
C LEU A 194 1.83 -14.00 3.65
N PHE A 195 2.90 -14.40 4.31
CA PHE A 195 4.16 -13.68 4.35
C PHE A 195 5.21 -14.35 3.48
N GLN A 196 5.89 -13.57 2.64
CA GLN A 196 6.96 -14.04 1.78
C GLN A 196 8.17 -13.09 1.89
N ASN A 197 9.29 -13.60 2.39
CA ASN A 197 10.48 -12.78 2.61
C ASN A 197 11.23 -12.44 1.32
N ASN A 198 11.15 -13.29 0.30
CA ASN A 198 11.85 -13.12 -0.98
C ASN A 198 10.86 -13.08 -2.14
N THR A 199 10.73 -11.90 -2.77
CA THR A 199 9.88 -11.70 -3.96
C THR A 199 10.42 -12.45 -5.20
N MET A 200 11.68 -12.88 -5.17
CA MET A 200 12.37 -13.57 -6.28
C MET A 200 12.49 -15.10 -6.10
N SER A 201 12.10 -15.65 -4.97
CA SER A 201 12.16 -17.10 -4.77
C SER A 201 10.97 -17.77 -5.44
N LYS A 202 11.24 -18.64 -6.41
CA LYS A 202 10.24 -19.49 -7.08
C LYS A 202 9.59 -20.53 -6.14
N SER A 203 9.95 -20.58 -4.87
CA SER A 203 9.32 -21.40 -3.85
C SER A 203 8.02 -20.73 -3.40
N SER A 204 6.95 -21.22 -3.94
CA SER A 204 5.57 -20.70 -3.81
C SER A 204 4.91 -20.91 -2.43
N GLN A 205 5.63 -21.32 -1.44
CA GLN A 205 5.11 -21.52 -0.08
C GLN A 205 5.50 -20.35 0.83
N GLY A 206 4.66 -19.29 0.83
CA GLY A 206 4.74 -18.27 1.87
C GLY A 206 4.30 -18.81 3.23
N LEU A 207 4.77 -18.18 4.31
CA LEU A 207 4.36 -18.49 5.67
C LEU A 207 2.91 -18.03 5.90
N LYS A 208 2.03 -18.98 6.23
CA LYS A 208 0.64 -18.67 6.61
C LYS A 208 0.61 -18.19 8.06
N ILE A 209 0.02 -17.02 8.28
CA ILE A 209 -0.09 -16.37 9.58
C ILE A 209 -1.59 -16.18 9.88
N SER A 210 -1.98 -16.47 11.11
CA SER A 210 -3.36 -16.23 11.57
C SER A 210 -3.72 -14.74 11.53
N LYS A 211 -5.00 -14.44 11.27
CA LYS A 211 -5.53 -13.08 11.31
C LYS A 211 -5.24 -12.39 12.65
N ASP A 212 -5.33 -13.11 13.75
CA ASP A 212 -5.17 -12.57 15.10
C ASP A 212 -3.75 -12.16 15.43
N ALA A 213 -2.74 -12.73 14.73
CA ALA A 213 -1.33 -12.41 14.95
C ALA A 213 -0.89 -11.11 14.26
N ILE A 214 -1.70 -10.56 13.37
CA ILE A 214 -1.38 -9.35 12.60
C ILE A 214 -2.35 -8.22 12.97
N CYS A 215 -1.81 -7.03 13.22
CA CYS A 215 -2.56 -5.79 13.24
C CYS A 215 -2.44 -5.14 11.87
N TYR A 216 -3.57 -4.94 11.20
CA TYR A 216 -3.65 -4.36 9.87
C TYR A 216 -4.42 -3.05 9.91
N VAL A 217 -3.77 -1.98 9.46
CA VAL A 217 -4.33 -0.63 9.42
C VAL A 217 -4.33 -0.13 7.99
N THR A 218 -5.49 0.28 7.50
CA THR A 218 -5.68 0.78 6.14
C THR A 218 -5.84 2.30 6.12
N SER A 219 -5.65 2.91 4.96
CA SER A 219 -5.95 4.33 4.72
C SER A 219 -7.46 4.65 4.74
N GLY A 220 -8.32 3.62 4.65
CA GLY A 220 -9.75 3.80 4.45
C GLY A 220 -10.16 4.19 3.03
N VAL A 221 -9.21 4.51 2.15
CA VAL A 221 -9.48 4.82 0.75
C VAL A 221 -9.51 3.54 -0.07
N LEU A 222 -10.66 3.24 -0.66
CA LEU A 222 -10.88 2.04 -1.45
C LEU A 222 -11.07 2.38 -2.93
N ASP A 223 -10.64 1.46 -3.80
CA ASP A 223 -10.96 1.48 -5.23
C ASP A 223 -12.49 1.43 -5.43
N PRO A 224 -13.06 2.02 -6.52
CA PRO A 224 -14.48 1.95 -6.83
C PRO A 224 -15.07 0.54 -6.79
N GLY A 225 -14.29 -0.47 -7.13
CA GLY A 225 -14.66 -1.88 -7.00
C GLY A 225 -14.59 -2.43 -5.56
N ARG A 226 -14.24 -1.61 -4.56
CA ARG A 226 -14.01 -1.98 -3.16
C ARG A 226 -13.09 -3.19 -2.98
N LYS A 227 -12.23 -3.40 -3.97
CA LYS A 227 -11.34 -4.58 -4.02
C LYS A 227 -9.90 -4.28 -3.60
N ARG A 228 -9.46 -3.04 -3.62
CA ARG A 228 -8.08 -2.65 -3.30
C ARG A 228 -8.06 -1.43 -2.41
N VAL A 229 -7.14 -1.44 -1.46
CA VAL A 229 -6.83 -0.27 -0.65
C VAL A 229 -5.91 0.63 -1.45
N LEU A 230 -6.24 1.90 -1.54
CA LEU A 230 -5.47 2.91 -2.23
C LEU A 230 -4.72 3.79 -1.22
N SER A 231 -3.60 4.35 -1.66
CA SER A 231 -2.90 5.40 -0.93
C SER A 231 -3.61 6.76 -1.12
N TYR A 232 -3.36 7.69 -0.22
CA TYR A 232 -3.77 9.08 -0.41
C TYR A 232 -3.10 9.71 -1.64
N LEU A 233 -1.92 9.23 -2.02
CA LEU A 233 -1.17 9.67 -3.20
C LEU A 233 -1.77 9.19 -4.54
N ASP A 234 -2.71 8.25 -4.53
CA ASP A 234 -3.29 7.73 -5.77
C ASP A 234 -3.88 8.82 -6.65
N LYS A 235 -4.58 9.78 -6.04
CA LYS A 235 -5.19 10.91 -6.73
C LYS A 235 -4.17 11.88 -7.34
N ALA A 236 -3.01 12.00 -6.74
CA ALA A 236 -1.93 12.89 -7.18
C ALA A 236 -1.09 12.28 -8.32
N MET A 237 -1.10 10.95 -8.48
CA MET A 237 -0.22 10.21 -9.38
C MET A 237 -0.29 10.72 -10.83
N LYS A 238 -1.50 10.94 -11.34
CA LYS A 238 -1.69 11.42 -12.72
C LYS A 238 -1.14 12.83 -12.91
N THR A 239 -1.45 13.72 -11.98
CA THR A 239 -1.06 15.14 -12.05
C THR A 239 0.46 15.31 -11.95
N VAL A 240 1.10 14.59 -11.04
CA VAL A 240 2.56 14.65 -10.86
C VAL A 240 3.29 14.07 -12.08
N ASN A 241 2.81 12.98 -12.66
CA ASN A 241 3.39 12.45 -13.89
C ASN A 241 3.25 13.44 -15.06
N GLN A 242 2.15 14.18 -15.14
CA GLN A 242 1.98 15.24 -16.13
C GLN A 242 2.92 16.41 -15.89
N LEU A 243 3.10 16.82 -14.63
CA LEU A 243 4.05 17.86 -14.25
C LEU A 243 5.48 17.51 -14.71
N ARG A 244 5.96 16.33 -14.37
CA ARG A 244 7.26 15.83 -14.79
C ARG A 244 7.45 15.86 -16.31
N MET A 245 6.42 15.42 -17.04
CA MET A 245 6.48 15.46 -18.51
C MET A 245 6.59 16.91 -19.03
N LEU A 246 5.91 17.87 -18.39
CA LEU A 246 6.01 19.28 -18.75
C LEU A 246 7.39 19.86 -18.43
N GLU A 247 7.95 19.51 -17.25
CA GLU A 247 9.30 19.92 -16.86
C GLU A 247 10.36 19.41 -17.82
N ASP A 248 10.34 18.11 -18.13
CA ASP A 248 11.24 17.50 -19.12
C ASP A 248 11.10 18.18 -20.49
N SER A 249 9.87 18.43 -20.93
CA SER A 249 9.58 19.10 -22.19
C SER A 249 10.10 20.53 -22.21
N LEU A 250 9.98 21.27 -21.10
CA LEU A 250 10.48 22.63 -20.95
C LEU A 250 12.01 22.68 -21.02
N VAL A 251 12.66 21.74 -20.35
CA VAL A 251 14.14 21.61 -20.41
C VAL A 251 14.59 21.34 -21.83
N ILE A 252 13.99 20.34 -22.49
CA ILE A 252 14.31 20.00 -23.90
C ILE A 252 14.07 21.21 -24.81
N TYR A 253 12.96 21.92 -24.62
CA TYR A 253 12.64 23.11 -25.42
C TYR A 253 13.67 24.23 -25.22
N ARG A 254 14.07 24.50 -23.97
CA ARG A 254 15.11 25.51 -23.67
C ARG A 254 16.45 25.12 -24.26
N LEU A 255 16.85 23.85 -24.11
CA LEU A 255 18.10 23.35 -24.69
C LEU A 255 18.12 23.42 -26.21
N ALA A 256 17.00 23.06 -26.85
CA ALA A 256 16.88 23.13 -28.30
C ALA A 256 16.89 24.59 -28.85
N ARG A 257 16.47 25.57 -28.02
CA ARG A 257 16.41 27.00 -28.40
C ARG A 257 17.51 27.87 -27.82
N ALA A 258 18.21 27.41 -26.79
CA ALA A 258 19.29 28.15 -26.14
C ALA A 258 20.53 28.38 -27.04
N PRO A 259 20.85 27.50 -28.01
CA PRO A 259 21.97 27.80 -28.90
C PRO A 259 21.67 29.06 -29.67
N GLU A 260 22.58 30.02 -29.57
CA GLU A 260 22.66 31.14 -30.47
C GLU A 260 22.42 30.66 -31.89
N ARG A 261 21.49 31.28 -32.61
CA ARG A 261 21.36 31.03 -34.03
C ARG A 261 22.58 31.57 -34.73
N ARG A 262 23.57 30.68 -34.93
CA ARG A 262 24.74 31.04 -35.71
C ARG A 262 24.40 30.91 -37.18
N ILE A 263 24.34 32.05 -37.87
CA ILE A 263 24.17 32.09 -39.31
C ILE A 263 25.57 32.13 -39.90
N PHE A 264 25.93 31.11 -40.63
CA PHE A 264 27.20 31.04 -41.33
C PHE A 264 26.97 31.46 -42.78
N TYR A 265 27.61 32.53 -43.19
CA TYR A 265 27.69 32.94 -44.60
C TYR A 265 28.94 32.32 -45.19
N ILE A 266 28.74 31.41 -46.12
CA ILE A 266 29.85 30.72 -46.79
C ILE A 266 29.89 31.21 -48.21
N ASP A 267 30.99 31.87 -48.56
CA ASP A 267 31.24 32.27 -49.93
C ASP A 267 31.66 31.03 -50.73
N VAL A 268 30.88 30.70 -51.74
CA VAL A 268 31.12 29.54 -52.60
C VAL A 268 31.79 29.94 -53.94
N GLY A 269 32.12 31.21 -54.09
CA GLY A 269 32.75 31.73 -55.31
C GLY A 269 31.99 31.39 -56.60
N ASN A 270 32.67 31.00 -57.64
CA ASN A 270 32.07 30.66 -58.94
C ASN A 270 31.68 29.18 -59.09
N LEU A 271 31.38 28.45 -57.97
CA LEU A 271 30.99 27.08 -58.08
C LEU A 271 29.56 26.91 -58.69
N PRO A 272 29.38 25.91 -59.58
CA PRO A 272 28.06 25.59 -60.09
C PRO A 272 27.08 25.24 -58.92
N LYS A 273 25.85 25.69 -59.04
CA LYS A 273 24.80 25.60 -57.96
C LYS A 273 24.74 24.20 -57.30
N GLY A 274 24.78 23.12 -58.10
CA GLY A 274 24.72 21.75 -57.58
C GLY A 274 25.92 21.37 -56.71
N LYS A 275 27.13 21.79 -57.07
CA LYS A 275 28.35 21.55 -56.27
C LYS A 275 28.37 22.43 -55.02
N ALA A 276 27.84 23.64 -55.09
CA ALA A 276 27.70 24.52 -53.93
C ALA A 276 26.74 23.97 -52.90
N GLU A 277 25.61 23.41 -53.32
CA GLU A 277 24.64 22.75 -52.43
C GLU A 277 25.20 21.48 -51.76
N GLU A 278 25.96 20.67 -52.49
CA GLU A 278 26.65 19.49 -51.98
C GLU A 278 27.73 19.87 -50.94
N TYR A 279 28.50 20.92 -51.21
CA TYR A 279 29.49 21.45 -50.29
C TYR A 279 28.84 21.96 -48.97
N LEU A 280 27.75 22.69 -49.09
CA LEU A 280 26.97 23.15 -47.92
C LEU A 280 26.42 21.99 -47.10
N ARG A 281 25.86 20.96 -47.75
CA ARG A 281 25.40 19.76 -47.05
C ARG A 281 26.49 19.04 -46.28
N ASN A 282 27.67 18.91 -46.90
CA ASN A 282 28.83 18.28 -46.27
C ASN A 282 29.31 19.06 -45.04
N ILE A 283 29.34 20.39 -45.12
CA ILE A 283 29.66 21.26 -43.97
C ILE A 283 28.60 21.12 -42.88
N MET A 284 27.32 21.18 -43.23
CA MET A 284 26.24 21.04 -42.26
C MET A 284 26.28 19.69 -41.53
N THR A 285 26.61 18.60 -42.23
CA THR A 285 26.72 17.27 -41.64
C THR A 285 27.94 17.18 -40.73
N LYS A 286 29.07 17.75 -41.13
CA LYS A 286 30.35 17.72 -40.38
C LYS A 286 30.30 18.53 -39.08
N TYR A 287 29.54 19.62 -39.03
CA TYR A 287 29.46 20.53 -37.88
C TYR A 287 28.15 20.44 -37.12
N ARG A 288 27.31 19.44 -37.38
CA ARG A 288 26.08 19.22 -36.67
C ARG A 288 26.37 18.57 -35.32
N ASN A 289 26.51 19.36 -34.27
CA ASN A 289 26.57 18.85 -32.90
C ASN A 289 25.19 18.37 -32.50
N LYS A 290 25.09 17.09 -32.14
CA LYS A 290 23.86 16.48 -31.67
C LYS A 290 23.93 16.40 -30.16
N LEU A 291 23.22 17.30 -29.49
CA LEU A 291 22.96 17.20 -28.06
C LEU A 291 21.86 16.14 -27.82
N VAL A 292 22.17 15.15 -27.03
CA VAL A 292 21.20 14.12 -26.65
C VAL A 292 20.97 14.26 -25.13
N TYR A 293 19.77 14.68 -24.76
CA TYR A 293 19.38 14.73 -23.36
C TYR A 293 18.89 13.35 -22.91
N ASN A 294 19.43 12.85 -21.80
CA ASN A 294 18.98 11.60 -21.19
C ASN A 294 18.04 11.93 -20.03
N ALA A 295 16.74 11.71 -20.22
CA ALA A 295 15.70 12.01 -19.23
C ALA A 295 15.80 11.17 -17.96
N SER A 296 16.55 10.06 -17.97
CA SER A 296 16.69 9.19 -16.78
C SER A 296 17.83 9.61 -15.85
N THR A 297 18.87 10.25 -16.38
CA THR A 297 20.04 10.70 -15.61
C THR A 297 20.12 12.21 -15.45
N GLY A 298 19.35 12.98 -16.22
CA GLY A 298 19.40 14.43 -16.25
C GLY A 298 20.68 15.00 -16.89
N GLU A 299 21.50 14.16 -17.53
CA GLU A 299 22.77 14.54 -18.17
C GLU A 299 22.58 14.80 -19.67
N MET A 300 23.47 15.69 -20.22
CA MET A 300 23.53 16.00 -21.63
C MET A 300 24.66 15.27 -22.31
#